data_0061502116b1e37758833f0143bcfab4
#
_entry.id   0061502116b1e37758833f0143bcfab4
#
_cell.length_a   1.000
_cell.length_b   1.000
_cell.length_c   1.000
_cell.angle_alpha   90.00
_cell.angle_beta   90.00
_cell.angle_gamma   90.00
#
_symmetry.space_group_name_H-M   'P 1'
#
loop_
_entity.id
_entity.type
_entity.pdbx_description
1 polymer ?
#
loop_
_entity_poly.entity_id
_entity_poly.type
_entity_poly.pdbx_seq_one_letter_code
_entity_poly.pdbx_strand_id
1 'polypeptide(L)'
;STLLASSAASDVYKRQNDIVVDTTCISDTPDDILYFDIETTGLSANRSDLYLIGLGFYDDDHFKTLFLFNDDGCSEPEILARFANHISRYRYLVSYNGDTFDIPYIRTKMQQFDIDCSFDNIRSVDIYKTSRRYKKLFNMNSVKQIDVEDLVGFQRKIFISGGTLINAYKEYLKTGSSDLLDDLMTHNHDDVRGLISITEFLNLPRICNELETLDVSRTDDFIEYTCSTPKLPCRITYSSPVMRINANDRQLRILIPVTQKTMKFYFKDYKNYYYLPMEDMAIHKSMAAYVDSTHKEKATKETAYTQITDVFIPAPSHEKNNIFYDTGINGGRFLRLSDELTSIGQVTTQYIQNMISVVFH
;
A
#
# COMPACT_ATOMS: atom_id res chain seq x y z
N SER A 1 -10.39 29.26 -16.72
CA SER A 1 -11.32 28.13 -16.47
C SER A 1 -12.76 28.68 -16.47
N THR A 2 -13.51 28.28 -17.47
CA THR A 2 -14.89 28.75 -17.67
C THR A 2 -15.82 27.76 -16.94
N LEU A 3 -16.56 28.26 -15.96
CA LEU A 3 -17.70 27.57 -15.36
C LEU A 3 -18.84 27.55 -16.40
N LEU A 4 -19.24 26.39 -16.87
CA LEU A 4 -20.42 26.21 -17.71
C LEU A 4 -21.58 25.82 -16.80
N ALA A 5 -22.43 26.79 -16.46
CA ALA A 5 -23.70 26.54 -15.78
C ALA A 5 -24.75 26.05 -16.78
N SER A 6 -25.42 24.95 -16.47
CA SER A 6 -26.58 24.42 -17.19
C SER A 6 -27.82 24.61 -16.35
N SER A 7 -28.84 25.27 -16.88
CA SER A 7 -30.07 25.63 -16.19
C SER A 7 -31.02 24.45 -16.05
N ALA A 8 -31.16 23.90 -14.87
CA ALA A 8 -32.30 23.21 -14.25
C ALA A 8 -31.82 22.55 -12.93
N ALA A 9 -32.46 22.88 -11.87
CA ALA A 9 -32.54 22.29 -10.51
C ALA A 9 -31.40 21.40 -9.93
N SER A 10 -30.25 21.28 -10.55
CA SER A 10 -28.98 20.77 -9.99
C SER A 10 -27.85 21.21 -10.89
N ASP A 11 -27.07 22.17 -10.43
CA ASP A 11 -25.95 22.67 -11.21
C ASP A 11 -24.85 21.63 -11.34
N VAL A 12 -24.40 21.43 -12.59
CA VAL A 12 -23.30 20.54 -12.96
C VAL A 12 -22.08 21.38 -13.33
N TYR A 13 -21.05 21.33 -12.50
CA TYR A 13 -19.81 22.06 -12.74
C TYR A 13 -18.74 21.10 -13.28
N LYS A 14 -18.07 21.47 -14.38
CA LYS A 14 -16.94 20.70 -14.96
C LYS A 14 -15.66 21.50 -14.91
N ARG A 15 -14.59 20.90 -14.43
CA ARG A 15 -13.23 21.47 -14.47
C ARG A 15 -12.28 20.45 -15.11
N GLN A 16 -11.37 20.92 -15.95
CA GLN A 16 -10.28 20.13 -16.53
C GLN A 16 -9.00 20.33 -15.72
N ASN A 17 -8.26 19.25 -15.50
CA ASN A 17 -7.03 19.25 -14.72
C ASN A 17 -5.91 18.52 -15.47
N ASP A 18 -4.70 19.03 -15.40
CA ASP A 18 -3.49 18.43 -15.97
C ASP A 18 -2.84 17.47 -14.95
N ILE A 19 -3.61 16.48 -14.47
CA ILE A 19 -3.10 15.46 -13.54
C ILE A 19 -2.87 14.18 -14.33
N VAL A 20 -1.62 13.69 -14.32
CA VAL A 20 -1.22 12.41 -14.90
C VAL A 20 -0.75 11.50 -13.78
N VAL A 21 -1.45 10.41 -13.54
CA VAL A 21 -1.13 9.40 -12.53
C VAL A 21 -1.11 8.03 -13.19
N ASP A 22 -0.22 7.16 -12.72
CA ASP A 22 -0.19 5.75 -13.13
C ASP A 22 -1.37 5.00 -12.50
N THR A 23 -2.37 4.67 -13.32
CA THR A 23 -3.59 3.97 -12.88
C THR A 23 -3.51 2.44 -13.05
N THR A 24 -2.37 1.90 -13.51
CA THR A 24 -2.20 0.45 -13.77
C THR A 24 -2.36 -0.42 -12.52
N CYS A 25 -2.30 0.18 -11.33
CA CYS A 25 -2.65 -0.48 -10.07
C CYS A 25 -4.15 -0.79 -9.93
N ILE A 26 -5.00 -0.17 -10.74
CA ILE A 26 -6.45 -0.36 -10.76
C ILE A 26 -6.86 -0.97 -12.11
N SER A 27 -6.52 -0.31 -13.21
CA SER A 27 -6.85 -0.70 -14.58
C SER A 27 -5.83 -0.15 -15.58
N ASP A 28 -5.54 -0.92 -16.64
CA ASP A 28 -4.78 -0.45 -17.80
C ASP A 28 -5.59 0.56 -18.66
N THR A 29 -6.89 0.64 -18.43
CA THR A 29 -7.81 1.56 -19.10
C THR A 29 -8.29 2.61 -18.12
N PRO A 30 -7.72 3.84 -18.11
CA PRO A 30 -8.09 4.91 -17.17
C PRO A 30 -9.59 5.28 -17.24
N ASP A 31 -10.22 5.16 -18.43
CA ASP A 31 -11.63 5.48 -18.64
C ASP A 31 -12.58 4.50 -17.91
N ASP A 32 -12.10 3.35 -17.44
CA ASP A 32 -12.85 2.40 -16.60
C ASP A 32 -13.00 2.88 -15.15
N ILE A 33 -12.30 3.96 -14.73
CA ILE A 33 -12.14 4.36 -13.35
C ILE A 33 -12.94 5.63 -13.05
N LEU A 34 -13.78 5.59 -12.02
CA LEU A 34 -14.45 6.74 -11.44
C LEU A 34 -13.95 6.98 -10.03
N TYR A 35 -13.38 8.14 -9.78
CA TYR A 35 -13.07 8.66 -8.45
C TYR A 35 -14.27 9.41 -7.91
N PHE A 36 -14.60 9.26 -6.63
CA PHE A 36 -15.71 9.98 -6.06
C PHE A 36 -15.52 10.26 -4.57
N ASP A 37 -16.18 11.34 -4.14
CA ASP A 37 -16.29 11.79 -2.76
C ASP A 37 -17.63 12.48 -2.57
N ILE A 38 -18.22 12.41 -1.35
CA ILE A 38 -19.51 13.02 -1.06
C ILE A 38 -19.44 13.98 0.12
N GLU A 39 -20.32 15.01 0.06
CA GLU A 39 -20.54 15.94 1.14
C GLU A 39 -21.98 15.84 1.66
N THR A 40 -22.09 15.76 2.98
CA THR A 40 -23.38 15.52 3.65
C THR A 40 -23.61 16.49 4.81
N THR A 41 -24.85 16.73 5.17
CA THR A 41 -25.19 17.59 6.32
C THR A 41 -25.04 16.89 7.68
N GLY A 42 -24.61 15.60 7.66
CA GLY A 42 -24.35 14.81 8.85
C GLY A 42 -24.01 13.35 8.54
N LEU A 43 -23.62 12.58 9.54
CA LEU A 43 -23.08 11.23 9.36
C LEU A 43 -24.12 10.12 9.13
N SER A 44 -25.42 10.42 9.29
CA SER A 44 -26.48 9.42 9.18
C SER A 44 -27.37 9.69 7.98
N ALA A 45 -27.33 8.84 6.95
CA ALA A 45 -28.15 8.96 5.75
C ALA A 45 -29.68 9.06 6.04
N ASN A 46 -30.13 8.49 7.16
CA ASN A 46 -31.53 8.57 7.57
C ASN A 46 -31.94 9.91 8.19
N ARG A 47 -30.98 10.78 8.55
CA ARG A 47 -31.25 12.02 9.33
C ARG A 47 -30.57 13.25 8.75
N SER A 48 -29.83 13.09 7.67
CA SER A 48 -29.08 14.18 7.04
C SER A 48 -29.16 14.03 5.51
N ASP A 49 -28.86 15.11 4.83
CA ASP A 49 -29.00 15.23 3.38
C ASP A 49 -27.63 15.14 2.72
N LEU A 50 -27.61 14.56 1.52
CA LEU A 50 -26.49 14.61 0.59
C LEU A 50 -26.62 15.91 -0.22
N TYR A 51 -25.60 16.75 -0.18
CA TYR A 51 -25.68 18.00 -0.91
C TYR A 51 -24.67 18.15 -2.05
N LEU A 52 -23.60 17.32 -2.08
CA LEU A 52 -22.62 17.39 -3.14
C LEU A 52 -22.02 15.99 -3.38
N ILE A 53 -21.89 15.63 -4.66
CA ILE A 53 -21.12 14.47 -5.11
C ILE A 53 -20.04 15.00 -6.06
N GLY A 54 -18.78 14.85 -5.69
CA GLY A 54 -17.63 15.10 -6.56
C GLY A 54 -17.23 13.84 -7.29
N LEU A 55 -17.06 13.96 -8.59
CA LEU A 55 -16.63 12.89 -9.48
C LEU A 55 -15.35 13.29 -10.20
N GLY A 56 -14.42 12.35 -10.31
CA GLY A 56 -13.19 12.49 -11.10
C GLY A 56 -13.05 11.31 -12.07
N PHE A 57 -12.73 11.60 -13.33
CA PHE A 57 -12.60 10.57 -14.37
C PHE A 57 -11.69 11.05 -15.49
N TYR A 58 -11.16 10.13 -16.26
CA TYR A 58 -10.47 10.44 -17.51
C TYR A 58 -11.47 10.50 -18.67
N ASP A 59 -11.24 11.44 -19.59
CA ASP A 59 -11.98 11.61 -20.82
C ASP A 59 -11.03 12.26 -21.84
N ASP A 60 -10.72 11.58 -22.94
CA ASP A 60 -9.73 11.99 -23.94
C ASP A 60 -8.35 12.30 -23.33
N ASP A 61 -7.80 11.40 -22.51
CA ASP A 61 -6.51 11.52 -21.80
C ASP A 61 -6.41 12.69 -20.81
N HIS A 62 -7.50 13.40 -20.56
CA HIS A 62 -7.55 14.49 -19.59
C HIS A 62 -8.35 14.10 -18.35
N PHE A 63 -7.81 14.38 -17.18
CA PHE A 63 -8.56 14.23 -15.94
C PHE A 63 -9.58 15.36 -15.81
N LYS A 64 -10.85 14.99 -15.69
CA LYS A 64 -11.98 15.90 -15.53
C LYS A 64 -12.64 15.69 -14.17
N THR A 65 -13.13 16.78 -13.58
CA THR A 65 -13.97 16.73 -12.39
C THR A 65 -15.37 17.23 -12.72
N LEU A 66 -16.37 16.56 -12.17
CA LEU A 66 -17.78 16.88 -12.30
C LEU A 66 -18.39 16.95 -10.89
N PHE A 67 -19.20 17.98 -10.64
CA PHE A 67 -19.88 18.18 -9.37
C PHE A 67 -21.38 18.12 -9.57
N LEU A 68 -22.05 17.29 -8.80
CA LEU A 68 -23.50 17.18 -8.71
C LEU A 68 -23.90 17.83 -7.39
N PHE A 69 -24.52 19.01 -7.47
CA PHE A 69 -24.77 19.85 -6.30
C PHE A 69 -26.28 20.09 -6.09
N ASN A 70 -26.72 19.91 -4.86
CA ASN A 70 -28.08 20.23 -4.40
C ASN A 70 -28.13 21.69 -3.97
N ASP A 71 -28.39 22.57 -4.95
CA ASP A 71 -28.30 24.03 -4.82
C ASP A 71 -29.52 24.68 -4.13
N ASP A 72 -30.64 23.94 -4.05
CA ASP A 72 -31.92 24.41 -3.49
C ASP A 72 -32.29 23.70 -2.17
N GLY A 73 -31.52 22.70 -1.73
CA GLY A 73 -31.81 21.85 -0.57
C GLY A 73 -32.93 20.81 -0.81
N CYS A 74 -33.45 20.70 -2.04
CA CYS A 74 -34.54 19.80 -2.41
C CYS A 74 -34.16 18.83 -3.52
N SER A 75 -33.11 19.10 -4.28
CA SER A 75 -32.69 18.35 -5.48
C SER A 75 -31.80 17.13 -5.14
N GLU A 76 -31.82 16.63 -3.90
CA GLU A 76 -31.07 15.41 -3.51
C GLU A 76 -31.43 14.19 -4.42
N PRO A 77 -32.72 13.90 -4.74
CA PRO A 77 -33.07 12.80 -5.64
C PRO A 77 -32.49 12.96 -7.03
N GLU A 78 -32.42 14.19 -7.54
CA GLU A 78 -31.91 14.47 -8.90
C GLU A 78 -30.40 14.24 -9.01
N ILE A 79 -29.61 14.71 -8.01
CA ILE A 79 -28.16 14.46 -8.03
C ILE A 79 -27.85 12.97 -7.89
N LEU A 80 -28.64 12.22 -7.09
CA LEU A 80 -28.51 10.78 -6.96
C LEU A 80 -28.87 10.05 -8.27
N ALA A 81 -29.93 10.44 -8.96
CA ALA A 81 -30.29 9.86 -10.26
C ALA A 81 -29.22 10.12 -11.33
N ARG A 82 -28.63 11.33 -11.34
CA ARG A 82 -27.49 11.66 -12.21
C ARG A 82 -26.24 10.83 -11.87
N PHE A 83 -25.95 10.65 -10.59
CA PHE A 83 -24.86 9.78 -10.14
C PHE A 83 -25.09 8.34 -10.60
N ALA A 84 -26.31 7.78 -10.45
CA ALA A 84 -26.65 6.44 -10.91
C ALA A 84 -26.40 6.24 -12.42
N ASN A 85 -26.74 7.24 -13.23
CA ASN A 85 -26.46 7.23 -14.68
C ASN A 85 -24.95 7.32 -15.00
N HIS A 86 -24.18 8.05 -14.19
CA HIS A 86 -22.73 8.15 -14.38
C HIS A 86 -22.01 6.85 -14.03
N ILE A 87 -22.28 6.30 -12.85
CA ILE A 87 -21.56 5.15 -12.30
C ILE A 87 -21.68 3.90 -13.18
N SER A 88 -22.79 3.74 -13.91
CA SER A 88 -23.04 2.59 -14.80
C SER A 88 -22.03 2.43 -15.95
N ARG A 89 -21.22 3.45 -16.24
CA ARG A 89 -20.24 3.48 -17.32
C ARG A 89 -18.86 2.98 -16.89
N TYR A 90 -18.64 2.81 -15.60
CA TYR A 90 -17.33 2.52 -15.03
C TYR A 90 -17.29 1.13 -14.41
N ARG A 91 -16.08 0.56 -14.32
CA ARG A 91 -15.82 -0.76 -13.72
C ARG A 91 -15.25 -0.65 -12.33
N TYR A 92 -14.60 0.46 -12.03
CA TYR A 92 -13.93 0.71 -10.74
C TYR A 92 -14.42 2.02 -10.14
N LEU A 93 -14.77 1.98 -8.86
CA LEU A 93 -15.18 3.13 -8.07
C LEU A 93 -14.13 3.35 -6.97
N VAL A 94 -13.35 4.42 -7.11
CA VAL A 94 -12.25 4.75 -6.21
C VAL A 94 -12.69 5.80 -5.20
N SER A 95 -12.40 5.55 -3.93
CA SER A 95 -12.75 6.44 -2.83
C SER A 95 -11.72 6.37 -1.69
N TYR A 96 -11.86 7.25 -0.72
CA TYR A 96 -11.11 7.22 0.53
C TYR A 96 -12.04 6.95 1.71
N ASN A 97 -11.98 5.75 2.29
CA ASN A 97 -12.90 5.26 3.31
C ASN A 97 -14.37 5.10 2.86
N GLY A 98 -14.59 5.11 1.55
CA GLY A 98 -15.94 5.08 0.96
C GLY A 98 -16.68 3.76 1.18
N ASP A 99 -15.97 2.64 1.38
CA ASP A 99 -16.60 1.36 1.70
C ASP A 99 -17.36 1.39 3.04
N THR A 100 -16.98 2.29 3.96
CA THR A 100 -17.58 2.40 5.28
C THR A 100 -18.52 3.59 5.41
N PHE A 101 -18.42 4.61 4.56
CA PHE A 101 -19.23 5.82 4.65
C PHE A 101 -19.96 6.13 3.32
N ASP A 102 -19.26 6.53 2.28
CA ASP A 102 -19.86 7.10 1.05
C ASP A 102 -20.81 6.14 0.36
N ILE A 103 -20.36 4.91 0.10
CA ILE A 103 -21.15 3.89 -0.61
C ILE A 103 -22.41 3.48 0.19
N PRO A 104 -22.31 3.14 1.49
CA PRO A 104 -23.50 2.86 2.31
C PRO A 104 -24.44 4.05 2.41
N TYR A 105 -23.92 5.27 2.50
CA TYR A 105 -24.72 6.49 2.56
C TYR A 105 -25.53 6.67 1.27
N ILE A 106 -24.88 6.65 0.11
CA ILE A 106 -25.55 6.76 -1.20
C ILE A 106 -26.60 5.66 -1.39
N ARG A 107 -26.24 4.41 -1.09
CA ARG A 107 -27.20 3.28 -1.20
C ARG A 107 -28.45 3.50 -0.36
N THR A 108 -28.28 3.96 0.87
CA THR A 108 -29.43 4.25 1.77
C THR A 108 -30.30 5.37 1.20
N LYS A 109 -29.69 6.44 0.68
CA LYS A 109 -30.42 7.55 0.07
C LYS A 109 -31.14 7.12 -1.21
N MET A 110 -30.51 6.34 -2.09
CA MET A 110 -31.16 5.81 -3.28
C MET A 110 -32.37 4.93 -2.95
N GLN A 111 -32.28 4.10 -1.90
CA GLN A 111 -33.43 3.33 -1.41
C GLN A 111 -34.56 4.22 -0.90
N GLN A 112 -34.26 5.31 -0.21
CA GLN A 112 -35.27 6.26 0.29
C GLN A 112 -36.06 6.96 -0.83
N PHE A 113 -35.43 7.16 -1.97
CA PHE A 113 -35.99 7.87 -3.13
C PHE A 113 -36.41 6.94 -4.26
N ASP A 114 -36.44 5.61 -4.04
CA ASP A 114 -36.79 4.60 -5.05
C ASP A 114 -35.94 4.73 -6.35
N ILE A 115 -34.67 5.10 -6.22
CA ILE A 115 -33.72 5.20 -7.32
C ILE A 115 -33.03 3.85 -7.50
N ASP A 116 -33.25 3.22 -8.65
CA ASP A 116 -32.60 1.98 -9.01
C ASP A 116 -31.16 2.23 -9.47
N CYS A 117 -30.23 1.67 -8.72
CA CYS A 117 -28.79 1.70 -9.06
C CYS A 117 -28.11 0.44 -8.53
N SER A 118 -27.61 -0.38 -9.44
CA SER A 118 -26.83 -1.54 -9.09
C SER A 118 -25.34 -1.19 -9.00
N PHE A 119 -24.74 -1.47 -7.85
CA PHE A 119 -23.29 -1.44 -7.64
C PHE A 119 -22.63 -2.81 -7.92
N ASP A 120 -23.40 -3.82 -8.38
CA ASP A 120 -22.94 -5.21 -8.44
C ASP A 120 -21.86 -5.43 -9.51
N ASN A 121 -21.87 -4.62 -10.56
CA ASN A 121 -20.90 -4.69 -11.65
C ASN A 121 -19.68 -3.77 -11.45
N ILE A 122 -19.61 -3.05 -10.31
CA ILE A 122 -18.58 -2.07 -10.04
C ILE A 122 -17.73 -2.55 -8.87
N ARG A 123 -16.42 -2.63 -9.10
CA ARG A 123 -15.45 -2.95 -8.05
C ARG A 123 -15.10 -1.71 -7.26
N SER A 124 -15.41 -1.70 -5.97
CA SER A 124 -14.91 -0.67 -5.07
C SER A 124 -13.42 -0.81 -4.80
N VAL A 125 -12.71 0.32 -4.85
CA VAL A 125 -11.28 0.45 -4.56
C VAL A 125 -11.13 1.53 -3.50
N ASP A 126 -10.93 1.11 -2.25
CA ASP A 126 -10.80 2.02 -1.10
C ASP A 126 -9.33 2.20 -0.71
N ILE A 127 -8.76 3.37 -1.03
CA ILE A 127 -7.34 3.69 -0.79
C ILE A 127 -7.04 3.76 0.72
N TYR A 128 -8.00 4.10 1.56
CA TYR A 128 -7.84 4.14 3.02
C TYR A 128 -7.32 2.80 3.58
N LYS A 129 -7.80 1.67 3.05
CA LYS A 129 -7.36 0.34 3.51
C LYS A 129 -5.87 0.14 3.32
N THR A 130 -5.35 0.53 2.16
CA THR A 130 -3.92 0.48 1.87
C THR A 130 -3.15 1.48 2.73
N SER A 131 -3.60 2.72 2.82
CA SER A 131 -2.97 3.75 3.67
C SER A 131 -2.86 3.32 5.13
N ARG A 132 -3.93 2.72 5.67
CA ARG A 132 -3.97 2.19 7.04
C ARG A 132 -2.95 1.06 7.24
N ARG A 133 -2.81 0.16 6.26
CA ARG A 133 -1.86 -0.96 6.31
C ARG A 133 -0.41 -0.46 6.40
N TYR A 134 -0.07 0.56 5.62
CA TYR A 134 1.29 1.10 5.55
C TYR A 134 1.55 2.31 6.46
N LYS A 135 0.63 2.63 7.38
CA LYS A 135 0.76 3.71 8.34
C LYS A 135 2.12 3.74 9.05
N LYS A 136 2.59 2.57 9.50
CA LYS A 136 3.87 2.46 10.24
C LYS A 136 5.07 2.68 9.34
N LEU A 137 5.03 2.22 8.09
CA LEU A 137 6.12 2.40 7.13
C LEU A 137 6.42 3.88 6.90
N PHE A 138 5.38 4.71 6.83
CA PHE A 138 5.48 6.14 6.61
C PHE A 138 5.48 6.98 7.90
N ASN A 139 5.52 6.35 9.08
CA ASN A 139 5.46 7.03 10.38
C ASN A 139 4.30 8.02 10.51
N MET A 140 3.14 7.73 9.90
CA MET A 140 1.97 8.60 9.93
C MET A 140 1.33 8.60 11.32
N ASN A 141 1.01 9.78 11.85
CA ASN A 141 0.27 9.92 13.10
C ASN A 141 -1.19 9.53 12.90
N SER A 142 -1.79 9.93 11.79
CA SER A 142 -3.15 9.61 11.40
C SER A 142 -3.18 9.10 9.94
N VAL A 143 -4.30 8.58 9.50
CA VAL A 143 -4.53 8.12 8.12
C VAL A 143 -5.75 8.83 7.54
N LYS A 144 -5.91 10.12 7.80
CA LYS A 144 -6.83 10.95 7.04
C LYS A 144 -6.30 11.14 5.63
N GLN A 145 -7.16 11.38 4.66
CA GLN A 145 -6.74 11.59 3.28
C GLN A 145 -5.65 12.66 3.16
N ILE A 146 -5.81 13.78 3.86
CA ILE A 146 -4.85 14.89 3.87
C ILE A 146 -3.45 14.46 4.35
N ASP A 147 -3.35 13.55 5.34
CA ASP A 147 -2.04 13.08 5.83
C ASP A 147 -1.32 12.23 4.77
N VAL A 148 -2.08 11.53 3.93
CA VAL A 148 -1.55 10.73 2.82
C VAL A 148 -1.20 11.63 1.62
N GLU A 149 -1.99 12.65 1.36
CA GLU A 149 -1.73 13.69 0.36
C GLU A 149 -0.41 14.42 0.64
N ASP A 150 -0.15 14.74 1.90
CA ASP A 150 1.10 15.40 2.32
C ASP A 150 2.33 14.55 1.99
N LEU A 151 2.25 13.22 2.07
CA LEU A 151 3.36 12.32 1.73
C LEU A 151 3.73 12.37 0.24
N VAL A 152 2.75 12.60 -0.63
CA VAL A 152 2.98 12.72 -2.09
C VAL A 152 3.18 14.17 -2.53
N GLY A 153 3.14 15.12 -1.59
CA GLY A 153 3.34 16.55 -1.86
C GLY A 153 2.15 17.24 -2.53
N PHE A 154 0.94 16.65 -2.44
CA PHE A 154 -0.27 17.31 -2.93
C PHE A 154 -0.64 18.49 -2.02
N GLN A 155 -0.94 19.62 -2.62
CA GLN A 155 -1.33 20.84 -1.88
C GLN A 155 -2.77 21.20 -2.18
N ARG A 156 -3.58 21.24 -1.13
CA ARG A 156 -4.96 21.73 -1.20
C ARG A 156 -4.98 23.25 -1.33
N LYS A 157 -5.99 23.76 -1.99
CA LYS A 157 -6.21 25.20 -2.11
C LYS A 157 -6.83 25.78 -0.84
N ILE A 158 -7.70 25.01 -0.18
CA ILE A 158 -8.38 25.42 1.05
C ILE A 158 -8.36 24.31 2.10
N PHE A 159 -8.43 24.75 3.37
CA PHE A 159 -8.50 23.88 4.52
C PHE A 159 -9.73 24.25 5.35
N ILE A 160 -10.85 23.57 5.13
CA ILE A 160 -12.10 23.80 5.83
C ILE A 160 -12.51 22.51 6.55
N SER A 161 -12.97 22.60 7.80
CA SER A 161 -13.48 21.43 8.52
C SER A 161 -14.89 21.04 8.04
N GLY A 162 -15.23 19.74 8.07
CA GLY A 162 -16.56 19.27 7.68
C GLY A 162 -17.72 19.97 8.42
N GLY A 163 -17.55 20.28 9.71
CA GLY A 163 -18.56 21.06 10.47
C GLY A 163 -18.74 22.49 9.94
N THR A 164 -17.65 23.12 9.49
CA THR A 164 -17.71 24.46 8.86
C THR A 164 -18.39 24.39 7.50
N LEU A 165 -18.12 23.34 6.70
CA LEU A 165 -18.76 23.13 5.39
C LEU A 165 -20.27 22.94 5.51
N ILE A 166 -20.75 22.17 6.50
CA ILE A 166 -22.18 22.00 6.77
C ILE A 166 -22.84 23.37 7.07
N ASN A 167 -22.18 24.21 7.84
CA ASN A 167 -22.69 25.56 8.14
C ASN A 167 -22.65 26.46 6.90
N ALA A 168 -21.57 26.37 6.09
CA ALA A 168 -21.45 27.10 4.83
C ALA A 168 -22.57 26.70 3.84
N TYR A 169 -22.89 25.43 3.70
CA TYR A 169 -24.00 24.97 2.87
C TYR A 169 -25.36 25.49 3.36
N LYS A 170 -25.64 25.41 4.65
CA LYS A 170 -26.88 25.94 5.24
C LYS A 170 -27.01 27.44 5.04
N GLU A 171 -25.93 28.19 5.11
CA GLU A 171 -25.94 29.64 4.87
C GLU A 171 -26.05 29.96 3.37
N TYR A 172 -25.42 29.15 2.51
CA TYR A 172 -25.59 29.25 1.06
C TYR A 172 -27.06 29.10 0.66
N LEU A 173 -27.81 28.14 1.19
CA LEU A 173 -29.21 27.95 0.89
C LEU A 173 -30.08 29.15 1.27
N LYS A 174 -29.65 29.98 2.22
CA LYS A 174 -30.40 31.21 2.62
C LYS A 174 -30.03 32.43 1.80
N THR A 175 -28.76 32.54 1.42
CA THR A 175 -28.19 33.77 0.86
C THR A 175 -27.89 33.69 -0.63
N GLY A 176 -27.70 32.50 -1.18
CA GLY A 176 -27.21 32.33 -2.55
C GLY A 176 -25.76 32.85 -2.77
N SER A 177 -24.96 32.97 -1.69
CA SER A 177 -23.63 33.56 -1.77
C SER A 177 -22.70 32.78 -2.68
N SER A 178 -22.14 33.46 -3.70
CA SER A 178 -21.15 32.89 -4.63
C SER A 178 -19.85 32.47 -3.93
N ASP A 179 -19.44 33.19 -2.89
CA ASP A 179 -18.21 32.90 -2.16
C ASP A 179 -18.34 31.59 -1.38
N LEU A 180 -19.49 31.38 -0.74
CA LEU A 180 -19.78 30.12 -0.04
C LEU A 180 -19.85 28.94 -1.02
N LEU A 181 -20.44 29.15 -2.21
CA LEU A 181 -20.49 28.14 -3.26
C LEU A 181 -19.08 27.78 -3.75
N ASP A 182 -18.21 28.77 -3.98
CA ASP A 182 -16.84 28.54 -4.43
C ASP A 182 -16.01 27.79 -3.36
N ASP A 183 -16.21 28.07 -2.08
CA ASP A 183 -15.59 27.33 -0.97
C ASP A 183 -16.03 25.86 -0.95
N LEU A 184 -17.34 25.60 -1.04
CA LEU A 184 -17.90 24.23 -1.08
C LEU A 184 -17.37 23.45 -2.28
N MET A 185 -17.37 24.03 -3.49
CA MET A 185 -16.88 23.40 -4.69
C MET A 185 -15.37 23.19 -4.67
N THR A 186 -14.60 24.13 -4.11
CA THR A 186 -13.16 24.04 -4.05
C THR A 186 -12.72 22.98 -3.06
N HIS A 187 -13.39 22.83 -1.93
CA HIS A 187 -13.10 21.78 -0.95
C HIS A 187 -13.25 20.38 -1.58
N ASN A 188 -14.43 20.07 -2.10
CA ASN A 188 -14.69 18.76 -2.71
C ASN A 188 -13.82 18.52 -3.97
N HIS A 189 -13.49 19.59 -4.73
CA HIS A 189 -12.53 19.51 -5.82
C HIS A 189 -11.14 19.10 -5.33
N ASP A 190 -10.69 19.62 -4.18
CA ASP A 190 -9.42 19.25 -3.58
C ASP A 190 -9.46 17.81 -3.06
N ASP A 191 -10.60 17.33 -2.50
CA ASP A 191 -10.77 15.94 -2.09
C ASP A 191 -10.65 14.96 -3.29
N VAL A 192 -11.34 15.23 -4.39
CA VAL A 192 -11.26 14.40 -5.60
C VAL A 192 -9.87 14.44 -6.25
N ARG A 193 -9.21 15.60 -6.30
CA ARG A 193 -7.84 15.72 -6.81
C ARG A 193 -6.82 15.08 -5.88
N GLY A 194 -7.01 15.20 -4.59
CA GLY A 194 -6.21 14.52 -3.59
C GLY A 194 -6.31 13.01 -3.74
N LEU A 195 -7.53 12.50 -3.93
CA LEU A 195 -7.79 11.08 -4.13
C LEU A 195 -7.02 10.49 -5.31
N ILE A 196 -7.02 11.17 -6.47
CA ILE A 196 -6.23 10.69 -7.62
C ILE A 196 -4.72 10.80 -7.34
N SER A 197 -4.26 11.84 -6.65
CA SER A 197 -2.83 12.03 -6.36
C SER A 197 -2.22 10.93 -5.51
N ILE A 198 -3.05 10.26 -4.69
CA ILE A 198 -2.62 9.16 -3.81
C ILE A 198 -2.91 7.76 -4.38
N THR A 199 -3.38 7.66 -5.63
CA THR A 199 -3.72 6.38 -6.27
C THR A 199 -2.55 5.38 -6.24
N GLU A 200 -1.33 5.86 -6.44
CA GLU A 200 -0.12 5.03 -6.47
C GLU A 200 0.19 4.32 -5.13
N PHE A 201 -0.48 4.69 -4.02
CA PHE A 201 -0.45 3.88 -2.78
C PHE A 201 -0.90 2.44 -3.00
N LEU A 202 -1.80 2.21 -3.96
CA LEU A 202 -2.27 0.87 -4.33
C LEU A 202 -1.18 -0.02 -4.94
N ASN A 203 -0.03 0.53 -5.32
CA ASN A 203 1.14 -0.22 -5.77
C ASN A 203 1.92 -0.87 -4.62
N LEU A 204 1.83 -0.35 -3.40
CA LEU A 204 2.61 -0.86 -2.26
C LEU A 204 2.44 -2.37 -2.01
N PRO A 205 1.22 -2.95 -2.03
CA PRO A 205 1.03 -4.39 -1.88
C PRO A 205 1.60 -5.23 -3.04
N ARG A 206 1.83 -4.62 -4.21
CA ARG A 206 2.29 -5.30 -5.44
C ARG A 206 3.81 -5.46 -5.47
N ILE A 207 4.56 -4.63 -4.71
CA ILE A 207 6.02 -4.55 -4.75
C ILE A 207 6.66 -5.93 -4.61
N CYS A 208 6.26 -6.73 -3.61
CA CYS A 208 6.85 -8.05 -3.38
C CYS A 208 6.64 -9.02 -4.54
N ASN A 209 5.54 -8.92 -5.28
CA ASN A 209 5.18 -9.86 -6.34
C ASN A 209 5.72 -9.44 -7.72
N GLU A 210 5.90 -8.15 -7.94
CA GLU A 210 6.25 -7.56 -9.23
C GLU A 210 7.68 -6.99 -9.26
N LEU A 211 8.48 -7.29 -8.24
CA LEU A 211 9.88 -6.90 -8.16
C LEU A 211 10.74 -7.77 -9.09
N GLU A 212 11.63 -7.12 -9.85
CA GLU A 212 12.63 -7.78 -10.67
C GLU A 212 14.03 -7.25 -10.33
N THR A 213 15.02 -8.14 -10.18
CA THR A 213 16.39 -7.77 -9.91
C THR A 213 17.06 -7.29 -11.19
N LEU A 214 17.57 -6.06 -11.20
CA LEU A 214 18.25 -5.43 -12.33
C LEU A 214 19.77 -5.49 -12.24
N ASP A 215 20.30 -5.35 -11.02
CA ASP A 215 21.73 -5.33 -10.75
C ASP A 215 22.05 -5.88 -9.37
N VAL A 216 23.24 -6.47 -9.24
CA VAL A 216 23.78 -6.98 -7.97
C VAL A 216 25.24 -6.55 -7.86
N SER A 217 25.57 -5.80 -6.85
CA SER A 217 26.95 -5.43 -6.51
C SER A 217 27.32 -5.91 -5.12
N ARG A 218 28.58 -6.33 -4.93
CA ARG A 218 29.07 -6.86 -3.67
C ARG A 218 30.33 -6.11 -3.23
N THR A 219 30.36 -5.79 -1.96
CA THR A 219 31.56 -5.38 -1.20
C THR A 219 31.89 -6.42 -0.12
N ASP A 220 32.91 -6.20 0.67
CA ASP A 220 33.23 -7.08 1.80
C ASP A 220 32.15 -7.05 2.90
N ASP A 221 31.50 -5.91 3.09
CA ASP A 221 30.54 -5.68 4.18
C ASP A 221 29.06 -5.82 3.75
N PHE A 222 28.74 -5.62 2.47
CA PHE A 222 27.38 -5.55 1.98
C PHE A 222 27.22 -6.13 0.57
N ILE A 223 26.00 -6.62 0.30
CA ILE A 223 25.49 -6.81 -1.05
C ILE A 223 24.41 -5.76 -1.28
N GLU A 224 24.52 -5.01 -2.38
CA GLU A 224 23.49 -4.11 -2.87
C GLU A 224 22.76 -4.76 -4.04
N TYR A 225 21.43 -4.85 -3.90
CA TYR A 225 20.52 -5.27 -4.97
C TYR A 225 19.76 -4.05 -5.46
N THR A 226 19.79 -3.82 -6.77
CA THR A 226 18.96 -2.83 -7.44
C THR A 226 17.83 -3.54 -8.17
N CYS A 227 16.59 -3.16 -7.90
CA CYS A 227 15.41 -3.82 -8.43
C CYS A 227 14.45 -2.79 -9.06
N SER A 228 13.72 -3.23 -10.11
CA SER A 228 12.54 -2.52 -10.58
C SER A 228 11.33 -2.85 -9.71
N THR A 229 10.40 -1.90 -9.61
CA THR A 229 9.13 -2.05 -8.89
C THR A 229 8.00 -1.36 -9.65
N PRO A 230 6.72 -1.64 -9.33
CA PRO A 230 5.63 -0.74 -9.66
C PRO A 230 5.95 0.69 -9.18
N LYS A 231 5.34 1.69 -9.81
CA LYS A 231 5.58 3.09 -9.44
C LYS A 231 5.21 3.33 -7.97
N LEU A 232 6.13 3.95 -7.23
CA LEU A 232 5.98 4.23 -5.82
C LEU A 232 5.32 5.60 -5.62
N PRO A 233 4.43 5.74 -4.62
CA PRO A 233 3.73 7.01 -4.36
C PRO A 233 4.68 8.12 -3.89
N CYS A 234 5.75 7.74 -3.19
CA CYS A 234 6.77 8.65 -2.67
C CYS A 234 8.05 7.87 -2.35
N ARG A 235 9.07 8.60 -1.92
CA ARG A 235 10.32 7.99 -1.45
C ARG A 235 10.10 7.17 -0.18
N ILE A 236 10.63 5.95 -0.16
CA ILE A 236 10.57 5.03 0.98
C ILE A 236 11.98 4.76 1.48
N THR A 237 12.19 4.90 2.78
CA THR A 237 13.42 4.51 3.47
C THR A 237 13.08 3.60 4.64
N TYR A 238 13.82 2.50 4.76
CA TYR A 238 13.68 1.56 5.87
C TYR A 238 15.07 1.11 6.32
N SER A 239 15.26 0.93 7.63
CA SER A 239 16.52 0.45 8.18
C SER A 239 16.27 -0.50 9.34
N SER A 240 16.96 -1.64 9.29
CA SER A 240 17.00 -2.64 10.35
C SER A 240 18.41 -3.24 10.44
N PRO A 241 18.72 -4.06 11.47
CA PRO A 241 20.00 -4.76 11.54
C PRO A 241 20.28 -5.71 10.37
N VAL A 242 19.24 -6.17 9.66
CA VAL A 242 19.33 -7.20 8.61
C VAL A 242 19.22 -6.64 7.19
N MET A 243 18.73 -5.41 7.02
CA MET A 243 18.65 -4.76 5.71
C MET A 243 18.42 -3.26 5.81
N ARG A 244 18.82 -2.54 4.75
CA ARG A 244 18.43 -1.14 4.51
C ARG A 244 17.77 -1.05 3.15
N ILE A 245 16.67 -0.30 3.06
CA ILE A 245 15.92 -0.06 1.83
C ILE A 245 15.92 1.43 1.53
N ASN A 246 16.17 1.77 0.27
CA ASN A 246 15.95 3.09 -0.28
C ASN A 246 15.21 2.90 -1.62
N ALA A 247 13.97 3.37 -1.67
CA ALA A 247 13.13 3.20 -2.86
C ALA A 247 12.55 4.55 -3.29
N ASN A 248 12.50 4.77 -4.60
CA ASN A 248 11.95 5.98 -5.20
C ASN A 248 11.52 5.69 -6.64
N ASP A 249 10.41 6.29 -7.05
CA ASP A 249 9.79 6.11 -8.37
C ASP A 249 9.56 4.62 -8.70
N ARG A 250 10.31 4.04 -9.61
CA ARG A 250 10.22 2.62 -10.02
C ARG A 250 11.45 1.80 -9.62
N GLN A 251 12.28 2.32 -8.74
CA GLN A 251 13.51 1.67 -8.33
C GLN A 251 13.56 1.44 -6.82
N LEU A 252 14.00 0.26 -6.44
CA LEU A 252 14.23 -0.15 -5.07
C LEU A 252 15.67 -0.65 -4.93
N ARG A 253 16.44 -0.08 -3.98
CA ARG A 253 17.78 -0.51 -3.61
C ARG A 253 17.76 -1.10 -2.22
N ILE A 254 18.35 -2.28 -2.07
CA ILE A 254 18.41 -3.02 -0.82
C ILE A 254 19.86 -3.33 -0.52
N LEU A 255 20.35 -2.91 0.65
CA LEU A 255 21.65 -3.30 1.19
C LEU A 255 21.45 -4.38 2.24
N ILE A 256 22.08 -5.52 2.02
CA ILE A 256 22.09 -6.67 2.94
C ILE A 256 23.50 -6.80 3.52
N PRO A 257 23.69 -6.83 4.85
CA PRO A 257 25.00 -7.01 5.46
C PRO A 257 25.56 -8.41 5.17
N VAL A 258 26.85 -8.47 4.91
CA VAL A 258 27.64 -9.70 4.76
C VAL A 258 28.47 -9.91 6.01
N THR A 259 28.54 -11.14 6.48
CA THR A 259 29.30 -11.47 7.67
C THR A 259 30.17 -12.71 7.44
N GLN A 260 31.47 -12.60 7.64
CA GLN A 260 32.38 -13.76 7.68
C GLN A 260 32.55 -14.19 9.13
N LYS A 261 32.05 -15.38 9.46
CA LYS A 261 31.99 -15.88 10.85
C LYS A 261 31.86 -17.40 10.89
N THR A 262 32.19 -18.00 12.01
CA THR A 262 31.84 -19.41 12.30
C THR A 262 30.42 -19.47 12.85
N MET A 263 29.55 -20.24 12.19
CA MET A 263 28.14 -20.42 12.58
C MET A 263 27.77 -21.88 12.69
N LYS A 264 26.74 -22.16 13.49
CA LYS A 264 26.22 -23.51 13.75
C LYS A 264 25.12 -23.88 12.76
N PHE A 265 25.20 -25.06 12.20
CA PHE A 265 24.15 -25.68 11.40
C PHE A 265 23.61 -26.88 12.16
N TYR A 266 22.32 -26.87 12.53
CA TYR A 266 21.67 -27.90 13.30
C TYR A 266 21.02 -28.95 12.41
N PHE A 267 21.27 -30.23 12.70
CA PHE A 267 20.66 -31.35 12.03
C PHE A 267 19.26 -31.62 12.57
N LYS A 268 18.25 -31.67 11.70
CA LYS A 268 16.84 -31.89 12.10
C LYS A 268 16.62 -33.30 12.68
N ASP A 269 17.34 -34.28 12.15
CA ASP A 269 17.27 -35.71 12.57
C ASP A 269 18.30 -36.06 13.64
N TYR A 270 18.42 -35.24 14.66
CA TYR A 270 19.43 -35.33 15.74
C TYR A 270 19.62 -36.73 16.31
N LYS A 271 18.60 -37.61 16.30
CA LYS A 271 18.68 -38.99 16.76
C LYS A 271 19.64 -39.87 15.96
N ASN A 272 20.06 -39.46 14.78
CA ASN A 272 21.02 -40.14 13.93
C ASN A 272 22.43 -39.64 14.12
N TYR A 273 22.67 -38.77 15.12
CA TYR A 273 23.97 -38.13 15.33
C TYR A 273 24.51 -38.45 16.73
N TYR A 274 25.84 -38.37 16.86
CA TYR A 274 26.60 -38.34 18.09
C TYR A 274 27.34 -37.02 18.18
N TYR A 275 27.31 -36.42 19.35
CA TYR A 275 28.08 -35.21 19.66
C TYR A 275 29.47 -35.60 20.14
N LEU A 276 30.48 -34.88 19.69
CA LEU A 276 31.88 -34.98 20.04
C LEU A 276 32.27 -33.77 20.90
N PRO A 277 32.36 -33.91 22.23
CA PRO A 277 32.58 -32.76 23.13
C PRO A 277 33.90 -32.05 22.91
N MET A 278 34.95 -32.78 22.49
CA MET A 278 36.29 -32.20 22.25
C MET A 278 36.34 -31.33 20.97
N GLU A 279 35.61 -31.72 19.94
CA GLU A 279 35.53 -31.07 18.62
C GLU A 279 34.39 -30.06 18.56
N ASP A 280 33.51 -30.00 19.54
CA ASP A 280 32.29 -29.19 19.61
C ASP A 280 31.43 -29.31 18.33
N MET A 281 31.18 -30.55 17.89
CA MET A 281 30.37 -30.83 16.71
C MET A 281 29.72 -32.20 16.77
N ALA A 282 28.68 -32.42 15.96
CA ALA A 282 28.02 -33.71 15.82
C ALA A 282 28.41 -34.40 14.50
N ILE A 283 28.54 -35.74 14.57
CA ILE A 283 28.78 -36.60 13.41
C ILE A 283 27.66 -37.62 13.27
N HIS A 284 27.34 -38.00 12.02
CA HIS A 284 26.36 -39.04 11.77
C HIS A 284 26.78 -40.39 12.35
N LYS A 285 25.82 -41.19 12.84
CA LYS A 285 26.06 -42.48 13.48
C LYS A 285 26.91 -43.46 12.68
N SER A 286 26.86 -43.41 11.35
CA SER A 286 27.72 -44.23 10.49
C SER A 286 29.21 -43.93 10.67
N MET A 287 29.55 -42.64 10.88
CA MET A 287 30.94 -42.20 11.14
C MET A 287 31.31 -42.41 12.61
N ALA A 288 30.35 -42.21 13.50
CA ALA A 288 30.55 -42.40 14.92
C ALA A 288 30.89 -43.86 15.31
N ALA A 289 30.65 -44.85 14.42
CA ALA A 289 31.05 -46.22 14.62
C ALA A 289 32.58 -46.40 14.75
N TYR A 290 33.36 -45.47 14.18
CA TYR A 290 34.83 -45.48 14.20
C TYR A 290 35.45 -44.62 15.32
N VAL A 291 34.59 -44.02 16.17
CA VAL A 291 35.04 -43.16 17.31
C VAL A 291 34.88 -43.94 18.59
N ASP A 292 35.86 -43.84 19.49
CA ASP A 292 35.80 -44.46 20.83
C ASP A 292 34.53 -44.01 21.58
N SER A 293 33.94 -44.93 22.33
CA SER A 293 32.72 -44.69 23.11
C SER A 293 32.89 -43.61 24.19
N THR A 294 34.09 -43.41 24.69
CA THR A 294 34.41 -42.40 25.72
C THR A 294 34.50 -40.97 25.18
N HIS A 295 34.60 -40.80 23.84
CA HIS A 295 34.76 -39.53 23.19
C HIS A 295 33.51 -39.07 22.43
N LYS A 296 32.37 -39.76 22.59
CA LYS A 296 31.13 -39.43 21.93
C LYS A 296 29.93 -39.60 22.83
N GLU A 297 28.95 -38.74 22.68
CA GLU A 297 27.66 -38.79 23.38
C GLU A 297 26.52 -38.82 22.34
N LYS A 298 25.34 -39.37 22.72
CA LYS A 298 24.15 -39.27 21.88
C LYS A 298 23.78 -37.81 21.75
N ALA A 299 23.65 -37.33 20.51
CA ALA A 299 23.30 -35.93 20.27
C ALA A 299 21.86 -35.64 20.73
N THR A 300 21.65 -34.48 21.29
CA THR A 300 20.34 -33.84 21.55
C THR A 300 20.01 -32.83 20.49
N LYS A 301 18.84 -32.21 20.59
CA LYS A 301 18.49 -31.10 19.67
C LYS A 301 19.47 -29.92 19.76
N GLU A 302 20.03 -29.71 20.93
CA GLU A 302 20.95 -28.63 21.26
C GLU A 302 22.39 -28.93 20.86
N THR A 303 22.78 -30.20 20.75
CA THR A 303 24.15 -30.64 20.45
C THR A 303 24.33 -31.24 19.06
N ALA A 304 23.22 -31.49 18.32
CA ALA A 304 23.27 -32.05 16.97
C ALA A 304 23.57 -30.97 15.92
N TYR A 305 24.76 -30.39 15.95
CA TYR A 305 25.19 -29.36 15.01
C TYR A 305 26.60 -29.60 14.48
N THR A 306 26.89 -28.97 13.35
CA THR A 306 28.27 -28.73 12.87
C THR A 306 28.56 -27.24 12.85
N GLN A 307 29.85 -26.88 12.88
CA GLN A 307 30.32 -25.52 12.75
C GLN A 307 30.96 -25.31 11.39
N ILE A 308 30.63 -24.21 10.75
CA ILE A 308 31.19 -23.83 9.45
C ILE A 308 31.65 -22.39 9.52
N THR A 309 32.89 -22.14 9.14
CA THR A 309 33.41 -20.77 8.95
C THR A 309 33.26 -20.43 7.47
N ASP A 310 32.39 -19.47 7.17
CA ASP A 310 32.11 -19.04 5.82
C ASP A 310 31.56 -17.61 5.80
N VAL A 311 31.11 -17.19 4.62
CA VAL A 311 30.45 -15.92 4.39
C VAL A 311 28.92 -16.13 4.44
N PHE A 312 28.25 -15.32 5.22
CA PHE A 312 26.81 -15.44 5.49
C PHE A 312 26.08 -14.12 5.28
N ILE A 313 24.79 -14.23 4.96
CA ILE A 313 23.83 -13.13 4.88
C ILE A 313 22.60 -13.46 5.73
N PRO A 314 21.87 -12.46 6.23
CA PRO A 314 20.63 -12.67 6.99
C PRO A 314 19.64 -13.56 6.24
N ALA A 315 19.01 -14.50 6.94
CA ALA A 315 17.96 -15.34 6.38
C ALA A 315 16.59 -14.65 6.47
N PRO A 316 15.74 -14.76 5.44
CA PRO A 316 14.35 -14.33 5.52
C PRO A 316 13.61 -15.03 6.67
N SER A 317 12.64 -14.35 7.28
CA SER A 317 11.90 -14.88 8.45
C SER A 317 11.18 -16.21 8.17
N HIS A 318 10.73 -16.42 6.96
CA HIS A 318 9.99 -17.61 6.53
C HIS A 318 10.88 -18.78 6.06
N GLU A 319 12.19 -18.54 5.85
CA GLU A 319 13.12 -19.59 5.41
C GLU A 319 13.28 -20.65 6.51
N LYS A 320 13.22 -21.93 6.13
CA LYS A 320 13.30 -23.06 7.06
C LYS A 320 14.43 -24.03 6.73
N ASN A 321 15.06 -23.88 5.59
CA ASN A 321 16.09 -24.79 5.11
C ASN A 321 17.45 -24.09 5.08
N ASN A 322 18.51 -24.87 5.29
CA ASN A 322 19.89 -24.39 5.25
C ASN A 322 20.16 -23.17 6.15
N ILE A 323 19.51 -23.11 7.32
CA ILE A 323 19.67 -22.03 8.27
C ILE A 323 20.86 -22.28 9.17
N PHE A 324 21.74 -21.30 9.23
CA PHE A 324 22.87 -21.20 10.15
C PHE A 324 22.53 -20.23 11.27
N TYR A 325 23.05 -20.50 12.44
CA TYR A 325 22.76 -19.73 13.64
C TYR A 325 24.04 -19.12 14.20
N ASP A 326 24.00 -17.81 14.41
CA ASP A 326 24.99 -17.12 15.21
C ASP A 326 24.71 -17.38 16.70
N THR A 327 25.72 -17.89 17.42
CA THR A 327 25.63 -18.19 18.85
C THR A 327 26.11 -17.03 19.73
N GLY A 328 26.43 -15.87 19.13
CA GLY A 328 26.79 -14.66 19.86
C GLY A 328 25.59 -13.99 20.58
N ILE A 329 25.87 -12.93 21.33
CA ILE A 329 24.91 -12.20 22.19
C ILE A 329 23.66 -11.73 21.44
N ASN A 330 23.80 -11.44 20.12
CA ASN A 330 22.70 -10.98 19.27
C ASN A 330 22.15 -12.05 18.31
N GLY A 331 22.30 -13.33 18.64
CA GLY A 331 22.01 -14.49 17.84
C GLY A 331 21.03 -14.23 16.68
N GLY A 332 21.37 -14.67 15.47
CA GLY A 332 20.57 -14.43 14.27
C GLY A 332 20.49 -15.68 13.42
N ARG A 333 19.59 -15.62 12.43
CA ARG A 333 19.40 -16.65 11.40
C ARG A 333 20.05 -16.18 10.12
N PHE A 334 20.84 -17.06 9.51
CA PHE A 334 21.64 -16.71 8.33
C PHE A 334 21.55 -17.80 7.27
N LEU A 335 21.79 -17.41 6.03
CA LEU A 335 22.07 -18.29 4.90
C LEU A 335 23.55 -18.18 4.55
N ARG A 336 24.14 -19.31 4.15
CA ARG A 336 25.46 -19.29 3.52
C ARG A 336 25.36 -18.57 2.18
N LEU A 337 26.26 -17.62 1.94
CA LEU A 337 26.29 -16.89 0.70
C LEU A 337 26.72 -17.82 -0.45
N SER A 338 25.92 -17.85 -1.51
CA SER A 338 26.21 -18.60 -2.73
C SER A 338 26.36 -17.65 -3.92
N ASP A 339 26.98 -18.13 -5.00
CA ASP A 339 27.12 -17.37 -6.24
C ASP A 339 25.77 -17.00 -6.85
N GLU A 340 24.74 -17.85 -6.64
CA GLU A 340 23.37 -17.56 -7.07
C GLU A 340 22.79 -16.32 -6.40
N LEU A 341 23.14 -16.03 -5.14
CA LEU A 341 22.69 -14.86 -4.40
C LEU A 341 23.49 -13.60 -4.71
N THR A 342 24.59 -13.72 -5.43
CA THR A 342 25.44 -12.60 -5.88
C THR A 342 25.31 -12.31 -7.37
N SER A 343 24.35 -12.94 -8.05
CA SER A 343 24.07 -12.77 -9.48
C SER A 343 22.59 -12.49 -9.73
N ILE A 344 22.28 -11.89 -10.87
CA ILE A 344 20.89 -11.67 -11.29
C ILE A 344 20.25 -13.02 -11.62
N GLY A 345 19.12 -13.33 -10.99
CA GLY A 345 18.40 -14.58 -11.23
C GLY A 345 17.20 -14.78 -10.35
N GLN A 346 16.47 -15.87 -10.58
CA GLN A 346 15.25 -16.18 -9.84
C GLN A 346 15.50 -16.41 -8.35
N VAL A 347 16.62 -17.06 -7.99
CA VAL A 347 16.97 -17.32 -6.57
C VAL A 347 17.18 -16.00 -5.82
N THR A 348 17.93 -15.07 -6.43
CA THR A 348 18.16 -13.73 -5.88
C THR A 348 16.87 -12.95 -5.75
N THR A 349 16.05 -12.91 -6.79
CA THR A 349 14.75 -12.22 -6.76
C THR A 349 13.85 -12.79 -5.66
N GLN A 350 13.76 -14.11 -5.52
CA GLN A 350 12.97 -14.75 -4.46
C GLN A 350 13.51 -14.45 -3.06
N TYR A 351 14.84 -14.44 -2.89
CA TYR A 351 15.46 -14.04 -1.63
C TYR A 351 15.07 -12.61 -1.25
N ILE A 352 15.18 -11.66 -2.19
CA ILE A 352 14.83 -10.25 -1.97
C ILE A 352 13.36 -10.11 -1.64
N GLN A 353 12.46 -10.72 -2.40
CA GLN A 353 11.01 -10.72 -2.14
C GLN A 353 10.70 -11.19 -0.71
N ASN A 354 11.34 -12.27 -0.28
CA ASN A 354 11.19 -12.81 1.07
C ASN A 354 11.75 -11.85 2.14
N MET A 355 12.87 -11.18 1.88
CA MET A 355 13.47 -10.22 2.82
C MET A 355 12.58 -8.99 3.01
N ILE A 356 12.09 -8.41 1.92
CA ILE A 356 11.27 -7.18 1.97
C ILE A 356 9.83 -7.43 2.40
N SER A 357 9.38 -8.68 2.44
CA SER A 357 8.00 -9.02 2.83
C SER A 357 7.62 -8.50 4.22
N VAL A 358 8.59 -8.37 5.13
CA VAL A 358 8.35 -7.78 6.47
C VAL A 358 8.03 -6.29 6.44
N VAL A 359 8.29 -5.61 5.34
CA VAL A 359 8.06 -4.17 5.13
C VAL A 359 6.81 -3.93 4.30
N PHE A 360 6.58 -4.76 3.25
CA PHE A 360 5.55 -4.57 2.25
C PHE A 360 4.39 -5.59 2.31
N HIS A 361 4.39 -6.46 3.30
CA HIS A 361 3.28 -7.37 3.62
C HIS A 361 2.57 -6.97 4.92
#